data_9182f22bfe36130b486de901a5930eb1
#
_entry.id   9182f22bfe36130b486de901a5930eb1
#
_cell.length_a   1.000
_cell.length_b   1.000
_cell.length_c   1.000
_cell.angle_alpha   90.00
_cell.angle_beta   90.00
_cell.angle_gamma   90.00
#
_symmetry.space_group_name_H-M   'P 1'
#
loop_
_entity.id
_entity.type
_entity.pdbx_description
1 polymer ?
#
loop_
_entity_poly.entity_id
_entity_poly.type
_entity_poly.pdbx_seq_one_letter_code
_entity_poly.pdbx_strand_id
1 'polypeptide(L)'
;MKHLQKGFTLIELMIVVAIIGILAAVAIPAYQDYTARAQVSESVELLAGGKTPYAEWFSDKGVWPTSSSSVMGNTVGKYTRGIKQTTVGGTSGLLTLLATMRNTASNLVAAKTMVLHTNDGGKTWSCSDTATATVLGKYRPAACR
;
A
#
# COMPACT_ATOMS: atom_id res chain seq x y z
N MET A 1 -56.58 2.78 30.79
CA MET A 1 -56.50 3.29 29.42
C MET A 1 -55.61 2.35 28.59
N LYS A 2 -56.13 1.74 27.52
CA LYS A 2 -55.33 0.86 26.65
C LYS A 2 -54.57 1.74 25.65
N HIS A 3 -53.26 1.79 25.75
CA HIS A 3 -52.43 2.43 24.72
C HIS A 3 -52.46 1.57 23.46
N LEU A 4 -53.01 2.08 22.38
CA LEU A 4 -52.95 1.47 21.05
C LEU A 4 -51.51 1.56 20.56
N GLN A 5 -50.82 0.40 20.49
CA GLN A 5 -49.51 0.28 19.88
C GLN A 5 -49.67 0.50 18.36
N LYS A 6 -49.08 1.58 17.85
CA LYS A 6 -49.02 1.82 16.39
C LYS A 6 -47.95 0.90 15.83
N GLY A 7 -48.34 -0.02 14.97
CA GLY A 7 -47.41 -0.90 14.23
C GLY A 7 -46.78 -0.17 13.05
N PHE A 8 -45.57 -0.63 12.65
CA PHE A 8 -44.87 -0.14 11.46
C PHE A 8 -45.58 -0.70 10.21
N THR A 9 -45.76 0.12 9.17
CA THR A 9 -46.34 -0.37 7.92
C THR A 9 -45.29 -1.05 7.07
N LEU A 10 -45.70 -2.04 6.27
CA LEU A 10 -44.81 -2.75 5.36
C LEU A 10 -44.19 -1.78 4.33
N ILE A 11 -44.93 -0.79 3.88
CA ILE A 11 -44.48 0.19 2.88
C ILE A 11 -43.37 1.12 3.45
N GLU A 12 -43.50 1.52 4.74
CA GLU A 12 -42.46 2.33 5.41
C GLU A 12 -41.14 1.54 5.49
N LEU A 13 -41.20 0.24 5.80
CA LEU A 13 -40.03 -0.61 5.84
C LEU A 13 -39.41 -0.77 4.43
N MET A 14 -40.23 -0.98 3.41
CA MET A 14 -39.75 -1.16 2.02
C MET A 14 -39.04 0.10 1.49
N ILE A 15 -39.53 1.27 1.78
CA ILE A 15 -38.90 2.55 1.38
C ILE A 15 -37.55 2.70 2.06
N VAL A 16 -37.45 2.41 3.35
CA VAL A 16 -36.20 2.53 4.12
C VAL A 16 -35.13 1.60 3.58
N VAL A 17 -35.43 0.31 3.35
CA VAL A 17 -34.45 -0.63 2.82
C VAL A 17 -34.04 -0.29 1.38
N ALA A 18 -34.95 0.26 0.58
CA ALA A 18 -34.63 0.71 -0.78
C ALA A 18 -33.62 1.89 -0.75
N ILE A 19 -33.84 2.88 0.14
CA ILE A 19 -32.93 4.02 0.29
C ILE A 19 -31.56 3.54 0.78
N ILE A 20 -31.52 2.67 1.81
CA ILE A 20 -30.27 2.09 2.31
C ILE A 20 -29.54 1.33 1.21
N GLY A 21 -30.25 0.56 0.39
CA GLY A 21 -29.67 -0.18 -0.74
C GLY A 21 -28.98 0.74 -1.75
N ILE A 22 -29.62 1.86 -2.11
CA ILE A 22 -29.03 2.85 -3.02
C ILE A 22 -27.80 3.51 -2.41
N LEU A 23 -27.87 3.93 -1.16
CA LEU A 23 -26.73 4.54 -0.46
C LEU A 23 -25.56 3.57 -0.34
N ALA A 24 -25.83 2.31 0.03
CA ALA A 24 -24.81 1.28 0.14
C ALA A 24 -24.13 0.99 -1.20
N ALA A 25 -24.86 0.97 -2.29
CA ALA A 25 -24.32 0.73 -3.63
C ALA A 25 -23.22 1.74 -4.04
N VAL A 26 -23.30 2.97 -3.56
CA VAL A 26 -22.31 4.03 -3.80
C VAL A 26 -21.21 4.03 -2.72
N ALA A 27 -21.58 3.83 -1.46
CA ALA A 27 -20.68 3.96 -0.33
C ALA A 27 -19.66 2.81 -0.23
N ILE A 28 -20.07 1.57 -0.52
CA ILE A 28 -19.20 0.39 -0.38
C ILE A 28 -18.00 0.44 -1.33
N PRO A 29 -18.13 0.69 -2.64
CA PRO A 29 -16.98 0.79 -3.53
C PRO A 29 -16.01 1.91 -3.14
N ALA A 30 -16.54 3.07 -2.73
CA ALA A 30 -15.72 4.19 -2.28
C ALA A 30 -14.90 3.85 -1.03
N TYR A 31 -15.51 3.15 -0.08
CA TYR A 31 -14.84 2.67 1.13
C TYR A 31 -13.74 1.65 0.80
N GLN A 32 -13.99 0.73 -0.13
CA GLN A 32 -12.99 -0.25 -0.57
C GLN A 32 -11.77 0.43 -1.22
N ASP A 33 -11.99 1.42 -2.07
CA ASP A 33 -10.90 2.19 -2.69
C ASP A 33 -10.08 2.96 -1.65
N TYR A 34 -10.74 3.56 -0.65
CA TYR A 34 -10.07 4.27 0.44
C TYR A 34 -9.21 3.33 1.30
N THR A 35 -9.76 2.17 1.69
CA THR A 35 -9.03 1.18 2.48
C THR A 35 -7.86 0.60 1.71
N ALA A 36 -8.00 0.34 0.40
CA ALA A 36 -6.91 -0.12 -0.44
C ALA A 36 -5.75 0.89 -0.49
N ARG A 37 -6.06 2.18 -0.63
CA ARG A 37 -5.04 3.26 -0.58
C ARG A 37 -4.33 3.32 0.77
N ALA A 38 -5.06 3.21 1.87
CA ALA A 38 -4.47 3.22 3.21
C ALA A 38 -3.51 2.04 3.41
N GLN A 39 -3.86 0.86 2.90
CA GLN A 39 -3.01 -0.32 2.96
C GLN A 39 -1.74 -0.18 2.10
N VAL A 40 -1.84 0.44 0.94
CA VAL A 40 -0.67 0.74 0.08
C VAL A 40 0.25 1.76 0.75
N SER A 41 -0.29 2.74 1.47
CA SER A 41 0.53 3.72 2.20
C SER A 41 1.45 3.06 3.22
N GLU A 42 1.02 1.99 3.91
CA GLU A 42 1.89 1.21 4.81
C GLU A 42 3.15 0.69 4.07
N SER A 43 2.97 0.13 2.86
CA SER A 43 4.10 -0.39 2.09
C SER A 43 5.09 0.71 1.66
N VAL A 44 4.57 1.90 1.37
CA VAL A 44 5.40 3.06 1.01
C VAL A 44 6.17 3.59 2.23
N GLU A 45 5.55 3.62 3.40
CA GLU A 45 6.21 4.00 4.66
C GLU A 45 7.34 3.03 5.02
N LEU A 46 7.10 1.72 4.89
CA LEU A 46 8.13 0.71 5.11
C LEU A 46 9.30 0.86 4.12
N LEU A 47 9.01 1.09 2.83
CA LEU A 47 10.04 1.38 1.83
C LEU A 47 10.81 2.67 2.17
N ALA A 48 10.11 3.71 2.62
CA ALA A 48 10.73 4.98 3.02
C ALA A 48 11.67 4.80 4.22
N GLY A 49 11.35 3.91 5.15
CA GLY A 49 12.22 3.53 6.27
C GLY A 49 13.56 2.92 5.85
N GLY A 50 13.64 2.39 4.62
CA GLY A 50 14.88 1.88 4.06
C GLY A 50 15.83 2.94 3.48
N LYS A 51 15.34 4.13 3.15
CA LYS A 51 16.13 5.15 2.44
C LYS A 51 17.45 5.48 3.13
N THR A 52 17.40 5.86 4.39
CA THR A 52 18.57 6.26 5.16
C THR A 52 19.56 5.12 5.37
N PRO A 53 19.16 3.94 5.91
CA PRO A 53 20.13 2.88 6.14
C PRO A 53 20.76 2.32 4.85
N TYR A 54 20.04 2.33 3.74
CA TYR A 54 20.64 1.94 2.45
C TYR A 54 21.62 2.98 1.93
N ALA A 55 21.31 4.27 2.04
CA ALA A 55 22.22 5.35 1.62
C ALA A 55 23.50 5.35 2.48
N GLU A 56 23.38 5.18 3.81
CA GLU A 56 24.51 5.03 4.71
C GLU A 56 25.39 3.84 4.38
N TRP A 57 24.77 2.65 4.16
CA TRP A 57 25.50 1.45 3.77
C TRP A 57 26.30 1.66 2.48
N PHE A 58 25.66 2.23 1.45
CA PHE A 58 26.33 2.47 0.18
C PHE A 58 27.46 3.50 0.29
N SER A 59 27.26 4.54 1.10
CA SER A 59 28.29 5.55 1.36
C SER A 59 29.52 4.96 2.08
N ASP A 60 29.32 4.00 3.00
CA ASP A 60 30.38 3.35 3.76
C ASP A 60 31.11 2.23 2.98
N LYS A 61 30.36 1.41 2.26
CA LYS A 61 30.89 0.19 1.60
C LYS A 61 31.14 0.36 0.10
N GLY A 62 30.59 1.37 -0.56
CA GLY A 62 30.65 1.55 -2.00
C GLY A 62 29.89 0.51 -2.82
N VAL A 63 29.17 -0.42 -2.15
CA VAL A 63 28.37 -1.49 -2.76
C VAL A 63 27.04 -1.63 -2.03
N TRP A 64 26.02 -2.05 -2.77
CA TRP A 64 24.72 -2.34 -2.15
C TRP A 64 24.75 -3.64 -1.35
N PRO A 65 23.98 -3.75 -0.25
CA PRO A 65 23.90 -4.97 0.53
C PRO A 65 23.31 -6.12 -0.30
N THR A 66 23.53 -7.35 0.13
CA THR A 66 22.99 -8.54 -0.54
C THR A 66 21.56 -8.88 -0.11
N SER A 67 21.11 -8.33 1.01
CA SER A 67 19.78 -8.56 1.56
C SER A 67 19.21 -7.31 2.22
N SER A 68 17.89 -7.08 2.08
CA SER A 68 17.20 -6.01 2.77
C SER A 68 17.21 -6.18 4.30
N SER A 69 17.19 -7.40 4.80
CA SER A 69 17.23 -7.69 6.23
C SER A 69 18.57 -7.36 6.90
N SER A 70 19.64 -7.20 6.12
CA SER A 70 20.95 -6.80 6.65
C SER A 70 21.03 -5.33 7.02
N VAL A 71 20.12 -4.51 6.49
CA VAL A 71 20.17 -3.06 6.57
C VAL A 71 18.91 -2.48 7.21
N MET A 72 17.74 -3.03 6.86
CA MET A 72 16.45 -2.57 7.39
C MET A 72 16.10 -3.32 8.67
N GLY A 73 15.74 -2.58 9.72
CA GLY A 73 15.26 -3.15 10.98
C GLY A 73 13.90 -3.85 10.86
N ASN A 74 13.01 -3.33 10.02
CA ASN A 74 11.70 -3.92 9.77
C ASN A 74 11.37 -3.92 8.28
N THR A 75 11.12 -5.12 7.74
CA THR A 75 10.77 -5.32 6.33
C THR A 75 9.34 -5.84 6.13
N VAL A 76 8.57 -6.01 7.21
CA VAL A 76 7.26 -6.66 7.22
C VAL A 76 6.24 -5.76 7.90
N GLY A 77 5.04 -5.67 7.35
CA GLY A 77 3.92 -4.91 7.92
C GLY A 77 2.66 -5.76 8.09
N LYS A 78 1.59 -5.12 8.53
CA LYS A 78 0.27 -5.75 8.65
C LYS A 78 -0.25 -6.17 7.29
N TYR A 79 -0.13 -5.32 6.29
CA TYR A 79 -0.59 -5.54 4.91
C TYR A 79 0.58 -5.75 3.93
N THR A 80 1.82 -5.55 4.38
CA THR A 80 3.04 -5.75 3.59
C THR A 80 3.68 -7.07 3.98
N ARG A 81 3.84 -7.98 3.02
CA ARG A 81 4.45 -9.30 3.23
C ARG A 81 5.95 -9.20 3.47
N GLY A 82 6.61 -8.27 2.79
CA GLY A 82 8.04 -8.07 2.92
C GLY A 82 8.58 -7.11 1.88
N ILE A 83 9.78 -6.61 2.17
CA ILE A 83 10.58 -5.81 1.25
C ILE A 83 11.72 -6.67 0.73
N LYS A 84 11.87 -6.70 -0.59
CA LYS A 84 12.98 -7.35 -1.29
C LYS A 84 13.76 -6.32 -2.09
N GLN A 85 15.05 -6.52 -2.14
CA GLN A 85 15.96 -5.82 -3.02
C GLN A 85 16.03 -6.61 -4.33
N THR A 86 15.84 -5.95 -5.47
CA THR A 86 15.91 -6.59 -6.80
C THR A 86 17.26 -6.41 -7.47
N THR A 87 17.99 -5.34 -7.13
CA THR A 87 19.37 -5.12 -7.58
C THR A 87 20.32 -5.54 -6.46
N VAL A 88 21.16 -6.50 -6.68
CA VAL A 88 22.03 -7.10 -5.66
C VAL A 88 23.50 -6.79 -5.98
N GLY A 89 24.24 -6.30 -4.96
CA GLY A 89 25.70 -6.29 -4.97
C GLY A 89 26.38 -5.39 -6.00
N GLY A 90 25.69 -4.42 -6.58
CA GLY A 90 26.26 -3.53 -7.60
C GLY A 90 27.02 -2.36 -6.98
N THR A 91 28.13 -1.95 -7.62
CA THR A 91 28.84 -0.69 -7.35
C THR A 91 28.19 0.50 -8.05
N SER A 92 27.26 0.25 -8.99
CA SER A 92 26.44 1.30 -9.61
C SER A 92 25.51 1.92 -8.55
N GLY A 93 25.30 3.21 -8.61
CA GLY A 93 24.36 3.90 -7.71
C GLY A 93 22.90 3.46 -7.83
N LEU A 94 22.59 2.43 -8.65
CA LEU A 94 21.25 1.92 -8.90
C LEU A 94 20.83 0.90 -7.84
N LEU A 95 19.70 1.14 -7.19
CA LEU A 95 19.05 0.20 -6.29
C LEU A 95 17.54 0.25 -6.49
N THR A 96 16.90 -0.91 -6.49
CA THR A 96 15.45 -1.04 -6.50
C THR A 96 14.97 -1.90 -5.35
N LEU A 97 14.10 -1.34 -4.53
CA LEU A 97 13.41 -2.01 -3.43
C LEU A 97 11.96 -2.31 -3.83
N LEU A 98 11.51 -3.51 -3.57
CA LEU A 98 10.19 -4.00 -3.92
C LEU A 98 9.45 -4.42 -2.66
N ALA A 99 8.37 -3.73 -2.33
CA ALA A 99 7.43 -4.15 -1.28
C ALA A 99 6.29 -4.95 -1.89
N THR A 100 6.02 -6.14 -1.36
CA THR A 100 4.93 -7.01 -1.82
C THR A 100 3.79 -6.99 -0.81
N MET A 101 2.57 -6.69 -1.26
CA MET A 101 1.37 -6.72 -0.42
C MET A 101 1.01 -8.15 -0.03
N ARG A 102 0.44 -8.33 1.18
CA ARG A 102 -0.08 -9.63 1.63
C ARG A 102 -1.36 -10.02 0.88
N ASN A 103 -1.64 -11.32 0.82
CA ASN A 103 -2.91 -11.81 0.30
C ASN A 103 -4.10 -11.47 1.20
N THR A 104 -3.84 -11.11 2.46
CA THR A 104 -4.84 -10.63 3.43
C THR A 104 -5.19 -9.15 3.28
N ALA A 105 -4.49 -8.43 2.39
CA ALA A 105 -4.87 -7.07 2.01
C ALA A 105 -6.15 -7.09 1.17
N SER A 106 -6.72 -5.89 0.92
CA SER A 106 -7.85 -5.75 0.02
C SER A 106 -7.58 -6.44 -1.33
N ASN A 107 -8.56 -7.14 -1.89
CA ASN A 107 -8.46 -7.83 -3.19
C ASN A 107 -7.97 -6.90 -4.33
N LEU A 108 -8.17 -5.59 -4.16
CA LEU A 108 -7.74 -4.57 -5.12
C LEU A 108 -6.21 -4.41 -5.17
N VAL A 109 -5.51 -4.76 -4.08
CA VAL A 109 -4.05 -4.59 -3.91
C VAL A 109 -3.34 -5.86 -3.42
N ALA A 110 -4.06 -6.94 -3.15
CA ALA A 110 -3.49 -8.22 -2.72
C ALA A 110 -2.45 -8.74 -3.71
N ALA A 111 -1.32 -9.23 -3.21
CA ALA A 111 -0.17 -9.72 -3.97
C ALA A 111 0.45 -8.71 -4.95
N LYS A 112 -0.01 -7.45 -4.96
CA LYS A 112 0.57 -6.38 -5.78
C LYS A 112 1.84 -5.84 -5.15
N THR A 113 2.65 -5.18 -5.97
CA THR A 113 3.96 -4.66 -5.59
C THR A 113 4.00 -3.14 -5.69
N MET A 114 4.68 -2.52 -4.71
CA MET A 114 5.13 -1.14 -4.75
C MET A 114 6.65 -1.11 -4.87
N VAL A 115 7.18 -0.10 -5.53
CA VAL A 115 8.60 0.04 -5.79
C VAL A 115 9.13 1.35 -5.25
N LEU A 116 10.37 1.33 -4.81
CA LEU A 116 11.17 2.52 -4.50
C LEU A 116 12.56 2.28 -5.12
N HIS A 117 13.02 3.23 -5.94
CA HIS A 117 14.31 3.10 -6.59
C HIS A 117 15.15 4.38 -6.45
N THR A 118 16.46 4.20 -6.55
CA THR A 118 17.47 5.25 -6.64
C THR A 118 18.44 4.89 -7.76
N ASN A 119 19.07 5.88 -8.38
CA ASN A 119 20.09 5.72 -9.41
C ASN A 119 21.38 6.51 -9.11
N ASP A 120 21.46 7.12 -7.94
CA ASP A 120 22.53 8.04 -7.55
C ASP A 120 23.18 7.71 -6.20
N GLY A 121 23.15 6.43 -5.81
CA GLY A 121 23.73 6.00 -4.53
C GLY A 121 22.89 6.32 -3.32
N GLY A 122 21.58 6.51 -3.49
CA GLY A 122 20.64 6.78 -2.39
C GLY A 122 20.47 8.26 -2.06
N LYS A 123 20.97 9.17 -2.88
CA LYS A 123 20.79 10.63 -2.70
C LYS A 123 19.36 11.05 -3.04
N THR A 124 18.81 10.53 -4.14
CA THR A 124 17.42 10.76 -4.52
C THR A 124 16.66 9.43 -4.65
N TRP A 125 15.38 9.45 -4.31
CA TRP A 125 14.52 8.27 -4.32
C TRP A 125 13.22 8.56 -5.06
N SER A 126 12.82 7.66 -5.94
CA SER A 126 11.57 7.74 -6.69
C SER A 126 10.73 6.47 -6.53
N CYS A 127 9.42 6.62 -6.49
CA CYS A 127 8.45 5.50 -6.46
C CYS A 127 7.50 5.53 -7.66
N SER A 128 7.80 6.34 -8.68
CA SER A 128 6.94 6.50 -9.87
C SER A 128 7.16 5.43 -10.95
N ASP A 129 8.08 4.48 -10.75
CA ASP A 129 8.32 3.41 -11.71
C ASP A 129 7.07 2.51 -11.86
N THR A 130 6.50 2.54 -13.07
CA THR A 130 5.32 1.78 -13.44
C THR A 130 5.66 0.40 -14.02
N ALA A 131 6.89 0.15 -14.41
CA ALA A 131 7.29 -1.11 -15.03
C ALA A 131 7.37 -2.25 -14.01
N THR A 132 7.84 -1.94 -12.79
CA THR A 132 8.04 -2.94 -11.73
C THR A 132 6.92 -2.92 -10.69
N ALA A 133 6.26 -1.77 -10.47
CA ALA A 133 5.15 -1.65 -9.54
C ALA A 133 3.83 -2.12 -10.18
N THR A 134 3.20 -3.13 -9.57
CA THR A 134 1.93 -3.70 -10.07
C THR A 134 0.69 -3.12 -9.40
N VAL A 135 0.83 -2.34 -8.32
CA VAL A 135 -0.29 -1.57 -7.74
C VAL A 135 -0.74 -0.51 -8.74
N LEU A 136 -2.05 -0.47 -9.03
CA LEU A 136 -2.62 0.52 -9.95
C LEU A 136 -2.39 1.96 -9.45
N GLY A 137 -2.15 2.91 -10.36
CA GLY A 137 -1.87 4.31 -10.05
C GLY A 137 -2.92 4.96 -9.13
N LYS A 138 -4.22 4.61 -9.30
CA LYS A 138 -5.30 5.15 -8.47
C LYS A 138 -5.18 4.81 -6.98
N TYR A 139 -4.46 3.73 -6.63
CA TYR A 139 -4.21 3.32 -5.24
C TYR A 139 -2.87 3.79 -4.70
N ARG A 140 -1.98 4.30 -5.55
CA ARG A 140 -0.69 4.83 -5.11
C ARG A 140 -0.86 6.21 -4.44
N PRO A 141 -0.01 6.57 -3.46
CA PRO A 141 0.11 7.94 -2.98
C PRO A 141 0.41 8.91 -4.12
N ALA A 142 0.03 10.19 -3.97
CA ALA A 142 0.20 11.20 -5.02
C ALA A 142 1.66 11.34 -5.48
N ALA A 143 2.62 11.22 -4.56
CA ALA A 143 4.06 11.29 -4.85
C ALA A 143 4.59 10.10 -5.68
N CYS A 144 3.82 9.00 -5.81
CA CYS A 144 4.21 7.76 -6.50
C CYS A 144 3.36 7.45 -7.74
N ARG A 145 2.63 8.45 -8.25
CA ARG A 145 1.77 8.32 -9.45
C ARG A 145 2.52 8.67 -10.72
#